data_3236a8c227b66bfa707be4f498d94bf5
#
_entry.id   3236a8c227b66bfa707be4f498d94bf5
#
_cell.length_a   1.000
_cell.length_b   1.000
_cell.length_c   1.000
_cell.angle_alpha   90.00
_cell.angle_beta   90.00
_cell.angle_gamma   90.00
#
_symmetry.space_group_name_H-M   'P 1'
#
loop_
_entity.id
_entity.type
_entity.pdbx_description
1 polymer ?
#
loop_
_entity_poly.entity_id
_entity_poly.type
_entity_poly.pdbx_seq_one_letter_code
_entity_poly.pdbx_strand_id
1 'polypeptide(L)'
;MNRELKTRIIVLKNQLKVFTMQTLAVTEAITTLSEAERKFGLSRSESKDFFTEWYDQLPEINPNDRANLEILWRRYIYHRSGGHLLESTVMLLLVLPLLTIAGLYDPPFRIKAEESIAINVSDSEETLQGRIDVLVLRDRLWIIVLESKKTMLSVWSALPQTLAYLMASPNSDRPTFAMLANGDNIVFVKLDGKQYAMSQVLSPLVDRGELEVAWQVLRKITHNEI
;
A
#
# COMPACT_ATOMS: atom_id res chain seq x y z
N MET A 1 8.38 -31.61 50.91
CA MET A 1 8.70 -30.77 49.74
C MET A 1 9.29 -29.45 50.26
N ASN A 2 10.60 -29.30 50.10
CA ASN A 2 11.44 -28.32 50.80
C ASN A 2 11.13 -26.88 50.38
N ARG A 3 11.13 -25.95 51.32
CA ARG A 3 10.84 -24.54 51.12
C ARG A 3 11.76 -23.90 50.05
N GLU A 4 13.01 -24.34 49.97
CA GLU A 4 13.96 -23.95 48.92
C GLU A 4 13.54 -24.38 47.52
N LEU A 5 12.94 -25.55 47.34
CA LEU A 5 12.44 -26.00 46.04
C LEU A 5 11.26 -25.16 45.56
N LYS A 6 10.38 -24.73 46.46
CA LYS A 6 9.28 -23.81 46.13
C LYS A 6 9.79 -22.42 45.71
N THR A 7 10.79 -21.91 46.42
CA THR A 7 11.40 -20.61 46.09
C THR A 7 12.15 -20.65 44.75
N ARG A 8 12.89 -21.74 44.48
CA ARG A 8 13.55 -21.94 43.16
C ARG A 8 12.56 -22.08 42.00
N ILE A 9 11.43 -22.78 42.22
CA ILE A 9 10.37 -22.93 41.21
C ILE A 9 9.68 -21.58 40.94
N ILE A 10 9.49 -20.70 41.93
CA ILE A 10 8.91 -19.40 41.78
C ILE A 10 9.91 -18.46 41.08
N VAL A 11 11.19 -18.53 41.38
CA VAL A 11 12.22 -17.73 40.70
C VAL A 11 12.39 -18.19 39.25
N LEU A 12 12.37 -19.50 38.97
CA LEU A 12 12.38 -20.04 37.62
C LEU A 12 11.10 -19.71 36.82
N LYS A 13 9.94 -19.69 37.44
CA LYS A 13 8.69 -19.25 36.81
C LYS A 13 8.69 -17.73 36.52
N ASN A 14 9.35 -16.93 37.33
CA ASN A 14 9.54 -15.48 37.07
C ASN A 14 10.67 -15.20 36.09
N GLN A 15 11.61 -16.11 35.89
CA GLN A 15 12.63 -16.02 34.83
C GLN A 15 12.19 -16.62 33.50
N LEU A 16 11.24 -17.56 33.52
CA LEU A 16 10.46 -17.99 32.36
C LEU A 16 9.25 -17.05 32.19
N LYS A 17 9.46 -15.74 32.09
CA LYS A 17 8.60 -14.94 31.24
C LYS A 17 8.75 -15.53 29.84
N VAL A 18 7.84 -16.43 29.50
CA VAL A 18 7.59 -16.81 28.12
C VAL A 18 7.33 -15.49 27.42
N PHE A 19 8.31 -15.03 26.65
CA PHE A 19 8.18 -13.89 25.74
C PHE A 19 7.13 -14.33 24.73
N THR A 20 5.87 -14.11 25.03
CA THR A 20 4.79 -14.25 24.06
C THR A 20 4.90 -13.00 23.18
N MET A 21 5.53 -13.12 22.03
CA MET A 21 5.43 -12.11 20.99
C MET A 21 3.94 -11.88 20.74
N GLN A 22 3.49 -10.69 21.06
CA GLN A 22 2.09 -10.33 20.83
C GLN A 22 1.90 -10.11 19.34
N THR A 23 1.07 -10.92 18.72
CA THR A 23 0.70 -10.75 17.31
C THR A 23 -0.61 -9.97 17.24
N LEU A 24 -0.58 -8.83 16.58
CA LEU A 24 -1.73 -7.95 16.39
C LEU A 24 -2.00 -7.75 14.90
N ALA A 25 -3.27 -7.59 14.53
CA ALA A 25 -3.60 -7.18 13.17
C ALA A 25 -3.13 -5.73 12.91
N VAL A 26 -2.54 -5.48 11.74
CA VAL A 26 -2.15 -4.11 11.33
C VAL A 26 -3.34 -3.16 11.43
N THR A 27 -4.53 -3.61 11.04
CA THR A 27 -5.78 -2.83 11.07
C THR A 27 -6.26 -2.46 12.47
N GLU A 28 -5.83 -3.20 13.49
CA GLU A 28 -6.15 -2.94 14.90
C GLU A 28 -5.07 -2.10 15.58
N ALA A 29 -3.80 -2.37 15.22
CA ALA A 29 -2.65 -1.74 15.85
C ALA A 29 -2.29 -0.37 15.24
N ILE A 30 -2.70 -0.10 14.00
CA ILE A 30 -2.40 1.11 13.25
C ILE A 30 -3.71 1.70 12.71
N THR A 31 -4.36 2.52 13.51
CA THR A 31 -5.67 3.11 13.19
C THR A 31 -5.56 4.58 12.78
N THR A 32 -4.48 5.25 13.18
CA THR A 32 -4.25 6.67 12.88
C THR A 32 -2.87 6.90 12.26
N LEU A 33 -2.74 8.01 11.51
CA LEU A 33 -1.48 8.41 10.91
C LEU A 33 -0.40 8.66 11.99
N SER A 34 -0.76 9.31 13.08
CA SER A 34 0.16 9.56 14.21
C SER A 34 0.67 8.28 14.87
N GLU A 35 -0.14 7.23 14.89
CA GLU A 35 0.31 5.90 15.37
C GLU A 35 1.33 5.29 14.43
N ALA A 36 1.08 5.34 13.10
CA ALA A 36 2.04 4.86 12.11
C ALA A 36 3.36 5.63 12.19
N GLU A 37 3.30 6.95 12.21
CA GLU A 37 4.48 7.83 12.32
C GLU A 37 5.28 7.53 13.58
N ARG A 38 4.63 7.48 14.73
CA ARG A 38 5.30 7.21 16.01
C ARG A 38 5.88 5.78 16.07
N LYS A 39 5.11 4.78 15.63
CA LYS A 39 5.50 3.35 15.75
C LYS A 39 6.67 3.00 14.84
N PHE A 40 6.72 3.59 13.65
CA PHE A 40 7.76 3.32 12.67
C PHE A 40 8.81 4.44 12.54
N GLY A 41 8.70 5.50 13.31
CA GLY A 41 9.61 6.66 13.25
C GLY A 41 9.52 7.38 11.90
N LEU A 42 8.30 7.49 11.33
CA LEU A 42 8.08 8.10 10.03
C LEU A 42 7.79 9.59 10.17
N SER A 43 8.10 10.34 9.12
CA SER A 43 7.74 11.74 8.99
C SER A 43 7.30 12.06 7.56
N ARG A 44 6.32 12.96 7.43
CA ARG A 44 5.92 13.47 6.12
C ARG A 44 6.97 14.42 5.59
N SER A 45 7.38 14.21 4.34
CA SER A 45 8.28 15.14 3.66
C SER A 45 7.54 16.42 3.27
N GLU A 46 8.15 17.58 3.53
CA GLU A 46 7.67 18.89 3.08
C GLU A 46 8.29 19.33 1.76
N SER A 47 9.31 18.59 1.28
CA SER A 47 9.97 18.89 0.01
C SER A 47 9.08 18.51 -1.16
N LYS A 48 8.90 19.46 -2.08
CA LYS A 48 8.19 19.20 -3.35
C LYS A 48 8.95 18.23 -4.24
N ASP A 49 10.26 18.16 -4.10
CA ASP A 49 11.13 17.31 -4.93
C ASP A 49 11.25 15.88 -4.39
N PHE A 50 10.61 15.57 -3.26
CA PHE A 50 10.68 14.24 -2.66
C PHE A 50 9.91 13.19 -3.46
N PHE A 51 8.77 13.55 -4.03
CA PHE A 51 7.92 12.64 -4.81
C PHE A 51 7.56 13.30 -6.15
N THR A 52 8.50 13.32 -7.08
CA THR A 52 8.32 13.91 -8.41
C THR A 52 7.69 12.94 -9.41
N GLU A 53 7.74 11.65 -9.15
CA GLU A 53 7.30 10.57 -10.03
C GLU A 53 5.81 10.65 -10.42
N TRP A 54 5.01 11.38 -9.65
CA TRP A 54 3.59 11.53 -9.96
C TRP A 54 3.23 12.75 -10.82
N TYR A 55 4.17 13.69 -11.09
CA TYR A 55 3.88 14.90 -11.86
C TYR A 55 4.99 15.36 -12.83
N ASP A 56 6.26 14.97 -12.58
CA ASP A 56 7.37 15.42 -13.39
C ASP A 56 7.71 14.41 -14.48
N GLN A 57 7.89 14.90 -15.72
CA GLN A 57 8.29 14.09 -16.88
C GLN A 57 7.52 12.77 -17.01
N LEU A 58 6.19 12.85 -16.89
CA LEU A 58 5.34 11.68 -17.05
C LEU A 58 5.46 11.11 -18.49
N PRO A 59 5.48 9.77 -18.64
CA PRO A 59 5.62 9.15 -19.95
C PRO A 59 4.42 9.46 -20.85
N GLU A 60 4.66 9.59 -22.15
CA GLU A 60 3.59 9.73 -23.14
C GLU A 60 2.74 8.45 -23.22
N ILE A 61 1.45 8.64 -23.42
CA ILE A 61 0.51 7.53 -23.61
C ILE A 61 0.38 7.26 -25.10
N ASN A 62 0.73 6.05 -25.53
CA ASN A 62 0.54 5.65 -26.91
C ASN A 62 -0.97 5.51 -27.25
N PRO A 63 -1.34 5.59 -28.55
CA PRO A 63 -2.75 5.54 -28.96
C PRO A 63 -3.51 4.29 -28.52
N ASN A 64 -2.83 3.13 -28.46
CA ASN A 64 -3.46 1.88 -28.03
C ASN A 64 -3.79 1.87 -26.53
N ASP A 65 -2.87 2.30 -25.69
CA ASP A 65 -3.09 2.38 -24.24
C ASP A 65 -4.15 3.44 -23.92
N ARG A 66 -4.15 4.57 -24.63
CA ARG A 66 -5.20 5.60 -24.50
C ARG A 66 -6.59 5.05 -24.84
N ALA A 67 -6.71 4.27 -25.92
CA ALA A 67 -7.98 3.65 -26.29
C ALA A 67 -8.43 2.62 -25.23
N ASN A 68 -7.50 1.83 -24.70
CA ASN A 68 -7.79 0.86 -23.64
C ASN A 68 -8.22 1.55 -22.32
N LEU A 69 -7.56 2.65 -21.95
CA LEU A 69 -7.95 3.46 -20.78
C LEU A 69 -9.34 4.09 -20.96
N GLU A 70 -9.68 4.54 -22.17
CA GLU A 70 -11.02 5.05 -22.47
C GLU A 70 -12.09 3.96 -22.32
N ILE A 71 -11.83 2.76 -22.82
CA ILE A 71 -12.73 1.61 -22.67
C ILE A 71 -12.87 1.25 -21.19
N LEU A 72 -11.77 1.21 -20.45
CA LEU A 72 -11.77 0.95 -19.02
C LEU A 72 -12.64 1.98 -18.28
N TRP A 73 -12.41 3.26 -18.53
CA TRP A 73 -13.16 4.35 -17.91
C TRP A 73 -14.66 4.24 -18.18
N ARG A 74 -15.09 4.04 -19.43
CA ARG A 74 -16.49 3.90 -19.81
C ARG A 74 -17.17 2.75 -19.10
N ARG A 75 -16.49 1.59 -19.01
CA ARG A 75 -16.99 0.41 -18.28
C ARG A 75 -17.17 0.72 -16.80
N TYR A 76 -16.16 1.33 -16.20
CA TYR A 76 -16.19 1.69 -14.80
C TYR A 76 -17.35 2.66 -14.49
N ILE A 77 -17.47 3.75 -15.24
CA ILE A 77 -18.56 4.74 -15.08
C ILE A 77 -19.92 4.09 -15.24
N TYR A 78 -20.11 3.20 -16.22
CA TYR A 78 -21.36 2.49 -16.40
C TYR A 78 -21.78 1.72 -15.15
N HIS A 79 -20.88 0.93 -14.57
CA HIS A 79 -21.20 0.17 -13.37
C HIS A 79 -21.36 1.07 -12.14
N ARG A 80 -20.53 2.11 -12.02
CA ARG A 80 -20.54 3.06 -10.92
C ARG A 80 -21.83 3.91 -10.88
N SER A 81 -22.41 4.21 -12.03
CA SER A 81 -23.67 4.95 -12.13
C SER A 81 -24.88 4.21 -11.52
N GLY A 82 -24.79 2.89 -11.36
CA GLY A 82 -25.80 2.07 -10.67
C GLY A 82 -25.74 2.17 -9.14
N GLY A 83 -24.77 2.87 -8.57
CA GLY A 83 -24.58 3.04 -7.13
C GLY A 83 -23.15 2.78 -6.67
N HIS A 84 -22.96 2.65 -5.37
CA HIS A 84 -21.66 2.32 -4.79
C HIS A 84 -21.25 0.89 -5.14
N LEU A 85 -20.00 0.74 -5.55
CA LEU A 85 -19.41 -0.57 -5.83
C LEU A 85 -18.78 -1.17 -4.59
N LEU A 86 -18.85 -2.49 -4.48
CA LEU A 86 -18.08 -3.23 -3.48
C LEU A 86 -16.60 -3.23 -3.85
N GLU A 87 -15.78 -3.38 -2.84
CA GLU A 87 -14.31 -3.45 -2.91
C GLU A 87 -13.82 -4.39 -4.04
N SER A 88 -14.27 -5.64 -4.01
CA SER A 88 -13.91 -6.63 -5.04
C SER A 88 -14.36 -6.22 -6.45
N THR A 89 -15.45 -5.46 -6.57
CA THR A 89 -15.94 -4.97 -7.85
C THR A 89 -15.07 -3.83 -8.38
N VAL A 90 -14.63 -2.91 -7.52
CA VAL A 90 -13.66 -1.86 -7.88
C VAL A 90 -12.35 -2.49 -8.32
N MET A 91 -11.86 -3.47 -7.55
CA MET A 91 -10.66 -4.21 -7.91
C MET A 91 -10.79 -4.83 -9.31
N LEU A 92 -11.87 -5.53 -9.58
CA LEU A 92 -12.13 -6.21 -10.86
C LEU A 92 -12.31 -5.23 -12.03
N LEU A 93 -13.05 -4.13 -11.83
CA LEU A 93 -13.47 -3.25 -12.90
C LEU A 93 -12.53 -2.08 -13.17
N LEU A 94 -11.69 -1.69 -12.21
CA LEU A 94 -10.80 -0.54 -12.33
C LEU A 94 -9.33 -0.91 -12.09
N VAL A 95 -9.01 -1.43 -10.90
CA VAL A 95 -7.61 -1.57 -10.46
C VAL A 95 -6.86 -2.60 -11.30
N LEU A 96 -7.34 -3.84 -11.37
CA LEU A 96 -6.64 -4.90 -12.10
C LEU A 96 -6.53 -4.60 -13.60
N PRO A 97 -7.58 -4.10 -14.29
CA PRO A 97 -7.44 -3.67 -15.69
C PRO A 97 -6.44 -2.53 -15.86
N LEU A 98 -6.39 -1.54 -14.95
CA LEU A 98 -5.40 -0.46 -15.00
C LEU A 98 -3.97 -1.01 -14.90
N LEU A 99 -3.70 -1.92 -13.97
CA LEU A 99 -2.40 -2.58 -13.84
C LEU A 99 -2.05 -3.38 -15.11
N THR A 100 -3.05 -4.02 -15.74
CA THR A 100 -2.86 -4.76 -17.00
C THR A 100 -2.45 -3.81 -18.13
N ILE A 101 -3.17 -2.70 -18.32
CA ILE A 101 -2.85 -1.70 -19.36
C ILE A 101 -1.48 -1.06 -19.09
N ALA A 102 -1.11 -0.89 -17.82
CA ALA A 102 0.21 -0.41 -17.44
C ALA A 102 1.34 -1.45 -17.66
N GLY A 103 1.02 -2.68 -18.10
CA GLY A 103 2.00 -3.74 -18.39
C GLY A 103 2.56 -4.43 -17.15
N LEU A 104 1.90 -4.29 -16.00
CA LEU A 104 2.39 -4.85 -14.73
C LEU A 104 2.06 -6.34 -14.55
N TYR A 105 1.33 -6.94 -15.50
CA TYR A 105 1.08 -8.38 -15.54
C TYR A 105 2.13 -9.14 -16.35
N ASP A 106 2.93 -8.42 -17.14
CA ASP A 106 3.93 -9.01 -18.02
C ASP A 106 5.30 -9.09 -17.35
N PRO A 107 6.15 -10.05 -17.75
CA PRO A 107 7.54 -10.08 -17.28
C PRO A 107 8.24 -8.72 -17.50
N PRO A 108 9.09 -8.28 -16.60
CA PRO A 108 9.64 -9.01 -15.44
C PRO A 108 8.81 -8.90 -14.13
N PHE A 109 7.62 -8.31 -14.16
CA PHE A 109 6.79 -8.16 -12.97
C PHE A 109 6.18 -9.48 -12.50
N ARG A 110 5.95 -9.58 -11.21
CA ARG A 110 5.20 -10.67 -10.58
C ARG A 110 4.12 -10.08 -9.71
N ILE A 111 2.89 -10.59 -9.84
CA ILE A 111 1.77 -10.19 -9.02
C ILE A 111 1.48 -11.26 -7.99
N LYS A 112 1.25 -10.82 -6.75
CA LYS A 112 0.71 -11.64 -5.69
C LYS A 112 -0.56 -10.97 -5.18
N ALA A 113 -1.62 -11.74 -5.09
CA ALA A 113 -2.87 -11.30 -4.46
C ALA A 113 -2.95 -11.85 -3.05
N GLU A 114 -3.58 -11.09 -2.16
CA GLU A 114 -3.80 -11.47 -0.75
C GLU A 114 -2.53 -11.89 -0.01
N GLU A 115 -1.42 -11.20 -0.28
CA GLU A 115 -0.12 -11.51 0.33
C GLU A 115 -0.15 -11.19 1.82
N SER A 116 0.05 -12.22 2.63
CA SER A 116 0.18 -12.06 4.07
C SER A 116 1.58 -11.58 4.44
N ILE A 117 1.66 -10.55 5.26
CA ILE A 117 2.92 -10.00 5.73
C ILE A 117 2.96 -9.95 7.25
N ALA A 118 4.17 -10.08 7.78
CA ALA A 118 4.48 -9.86 9.18
C ALA A 118 5.50 -8.72 9.31
N ILE A 119 5.22 -7.78 10.20
CA ILE A 119 6.05 -6.60 10.45
C ILE A 119 6.53 -6.67 11.89
N ASN A 120 7.82 -6.84 12.08
CA ASN A 120 8.43 -6.73 13.39
C ASN A 120 8.65 -5.25 13.72
N VAL A 121 8.06 -4.79 14.82
CA VAL A 121 8.23 -3.41 15.27
C VAL A 121 9.54 -3.32 16.02
N SER A 122 10.49 -2.53 15.49
CA SER A 122 11.76 -2.25 16.19
C SER A 122 11.44 -1.65 17.57
N ASP A 123 12.09 -2.03 18.60
CA ASP A 123 11.90 -1.56 19.98
C ASP A 123 10.66 -2.12 20.73
N SER A 124 9.89 -3.02 20.14
CA SER A 124 8.81 -3.73 20.84
C SER A 124 8.83 -5.24 20.53
N GLU A 125 8.30 -6.04 21.45
CA GLU A 125 8.11 -7.47 21.24
C GLU A 125 6.83 -7.75 20.43
N GLU A 126 6.37 -6.78 19.64
CA GLU A 126 5.16 -6.88 18.85
C GLU A 126 5.47 -7.27 17.41
N THR A 127 4.71 -8.22 16.90
CA THR A 127 4.64 -8.52 15.47
C THR A 127 3.27 -8.13 14.96
N LEU A 128 3.24 -7.26 13.95
CA LEU A 128 2.00 -6.91 13.27
C LEU A 128 1.80 -7.83 12.09
N GLN A 129 0.60 -8.35 11.94
CA GLN A 129 0.21 -9.16 10.78
C GLN A 129 -0.83 -8.41 9.95
N GLY A 130 -0.70 -8.51 8.64
CA GLY A 130 -1.64 -7.90 7.72
C GLY A 130 -1.68 -8.63 6.39
N ARG A 131 -2.58 -8.17 5.52
CA ARG A 131 -2.77 -8.71 4.17
C ARG A 131 -2.81 -7.56 3.17
N ILE A 132 -2.02 -7.68 2.14
CA ILE A 132 -1.97 -6.76 1.00
C ILE A 132 -2.90 -7.32 -0.08
N ASP A 133 -3.80 -6.50 -0.63
CA ASP A 133 -4.77 -6.93 -1.63
C ASP A 133 -4.09 -7.33 -2.93
N VAL A 134 -3.21 -6.47 -3.45
CA VAL A 134 -2.36 -6.78 -4.60
C VAL A 134 -0.95 -6.23 -4.37
N LEU A 135 0.03 -7.09 -4.54
CA LEU A 135 1.45 -6.75 -4.46
C LEU A 135 2.10 -6.99 -5.82
N VAL A 136 2.65 -5.95 -6.41
CA VAL A 136 3.44 -6.02 -7.66
C VAL A 136 4.91 -5.99 -7.32
N LEU A 137 5.64 -6.99 -7.78
CA LEU A 137 7.07 -7.20 -7.51
C LEU A 137 7.87 -7.20 -8.81
N ARG A 138 8.97 -6.48 -8.83
CA ARG A 138 10.03 -6.61 -9.83
C ARG A 138 11.36 -6.36 -9.15
N ASP A 139 12.24 -7.36 -9.15
CA ASP A 139 13.55 -7.29 -8.50
C ASP A 139 13.43 -6.75 -7.07
N ARG A 140 13.75 -5.45 -6.90
CA ARG A 140 13.64 -4.75 -5.63
C ARG A 140 12.50 -3.74 -5.58
N LEU A 141 11.73 -3.58 -6.66
CA LEU A 141 10.54 -2.73 -6.67
C LEU A 141 9.39 -3.44 -5.96
N TRP A 142 8.77 -2.75 -5.02
CA TRP A 142 7.63 -3.22 -4.29
C TRP A 142 6.51 -2.18 -4.38
N ILE A 143 5.45 -2.49 -5.11
CA ILE A 143 4.26 -1.65 -5.24
C ILE A 143 3.10 -2.35 -4.55
N ILE A 144 2.56 -1.69 -3.55
CA ILE A 144 1.41 -2.15 -2.80
C ILE A 144 0.16 -1.49 -3.37
N VAL A 145 -0.84 -2.30 -3.72
CA VAL A 145 -2.17 -1.81 -4.05
C VAL A 145 -3.11 -2.18 -2.93
N LEU A 146 -3.68 -1.19 -2.30
CA LEU A 146 -4.67 -1.35 -1.24
C LEU A 146 -5.96 -0.70 -1.67
N GLU A 147 -7.04 -1.38 -1.42
CA GLU A 147 -8.38 -0.85 -1.62
C GLU A 147 -8.98 -0.40 -0.29
N SER A 148 -9.60 0.77 -0.27
CA SER A 148 -10.33 1.23 0.90
C SER A 148 -11.69 0.53 0.97
N LYS A 149 -11.96 -0.12 2.10
CA LYS A 149 -13.10 -1.03 2.36
C LYS A 149 -14.51 -0.50 2.09
N LYS A 150 -14.68 0.73 1.62
CA LYS A 150 -15.96 1.30 1.14
C LYS A 150 -15.66 2.49 0.23
N THR A 151 -16.30 2.56 -0.93
CA THR A 151 -16.26 3.75 -1.80
C THR A 151 -16.73 5.03 -1.11
N MET A 152 -17.44 4.91 0.01
CA MET A 152 -17.84 6.04 0.86
C MET A 152 -16.75 6.53 1.81
N LEU A 153 -15.69 5.74 2.06
CA LEU A 153 -14.58 6.16 2.92
C LEU A 153 -13.52 6.87 2.08
N SER A 154 -12.92 7.89 2.67
CA SER A 154 -11.77 8.56 2.06
C SER A 154 -10.62 7.58 1.85
N VAL A 155 -9.93 7.66 0.72
CA VAL A 155 -8.67 6.92 0.46
C VAL A 155 -7.64 7.16 1.57
N TRP A 156 -7.71 8.28 2.25
CA TRP A 156 -6.85 8.63 3.38
C TRP A 156 -7.00 7.72 4.60
N SER A 157 -8.14 7.05 4.75
CA SER A 157 -8.35 6.11 5.86
C SER A 157 -7.45 4.88 5.78
N ALA A 158 -6.95 4.53 4.59
CA ALA A 158 -6.02 3.42 4.38
C ALA A 158 -4.55 3.83 4.54
N LEU A 159 -4.22 5.14 4.58
CA LEU A 159 -2.84 5.62 4.63
C LEU A 159 -2.03 5.10 5.82
N PRO A 160 -2.55 5.07 7.07
CA PRO A 160 -1.80 4.54 8.22
C PRO A 160 -1.34 3.09 8.01
N GLN A 161 -2.24 2.25 7.55
CA GLN A 161 -1.95 0.84 7.26
C GLN A 161 -1.01 0.68 6.07
N THR A 162 -1.18 1.52 5.04
CA THR A 162 -0.28 1.57 3.87
C THR A 162 1.15 1.81 4.28
N LEU A 163 1.38 2.79 5.16
CA LEU A 163 2.73 3.10 5.65
C LEU A 163 3.32 1.90 6.42
N ALA A 164 2.52 1.21 7.23
CA ALA A 164 2.97 -0.02 7.89
C ALA A 164 3.38 -1.09 6.86
N TYR A 165 2.59 -1.28 5.80
CA TYR A 165 2.91 -2.25 4.76
C TYR A 165 4.15 -1.86 3.95
N LEU A 166 4.35 -0.57 3.63
CA LEU A 166 5.56 -0.10 2.98
C LEU A 166 6.81 -0.35 3.83
N MET A 167 6.70 -0.23 5.16
CA MET A 167 7.78 -0.56 6.10
C MET A 167 8.13 -2.05 6.14
N ALA A 168 7.25 -2.93 5.66
CA ALA A 168 7.53 -4.37 5.57
C ALA A 168 8.37 -4.73 4.33
N SER A 169 8.67 -3.78 3.46
CA SER A 169 9.51 -4.03 2.28
C SER A 169 10.88 -4.57 2.71
N PRO A 170 11.35 -5.66 2.11
CA PRO A 170 12.69 -6.18 2.37
C PRO A 170 13.80 -5.26 1.83
N ASN A 171 13.43 -4.23 1.06
CA ASN A 171 14.34 -3.34 0.35
C ASN A 171 14.32 -1.95 0.98
N SER A 172 14.88 -1.81 2.18
CA SER A 172 14.92 -0.55 2.93
C SER A 172 15.87 0.50 2.35
N ASP A 173 16.69 0.13 1.37
CA ASP A 173 17.69 0.98 0.71
C ASP A 173 17.14 1.70 -0.53
N ARG A 174 15.89 1.51 -0.87
CA ARG A 174 15.23 2.09 -2.05
C ARG A 174 13.81 2.57 -1.71
N PRO A 175 13.32 3.57 -2.46
CA PRO A 175 11.94 3.99 -2.35
C PRO A 175 10.97 2.84 -2.61
N THR A 176 9.92 2.79 -1.82
CA THR A 176 8.76 1.90 -2.02
C THR A 176 7.52 2.72 -2.31
N PHE A 177 6.61 2.16 -3.07
CA PHE A 177 5.43 2.87 -3.52
C PHE A 177 4.15 2.11 -3.18
N ALA A 178 3.08 2.86 -3.00
CA ALA A 178 1.73 2.29 -2.88
C ALA A 178 0.75 3.07 -3.75
N MET A 179 -0.29 2.39 -4.21
CA MET A 179 -1.46 2.97 -4.84
C MET A 179 -2.67 2.66 -3.97
N LEU A 180 -3.34 3.69 -3.50
CA LEU A 180 -4.59 3.61 -2.77
C LEU A 180 -5.74 3.94 -3.71
N ALA A 181 -6.76 3.08 -3.79
CA ALA A 181 -7.92 3.31 -4.61
C ALA A 181 -9.20 2.94 -3.86
N ASN A 182 -10.23 3.77 -3.95
CA ASN A 182 -11.58 3.44 -3.52
C ASN A 182 -12.58 3.43 -4.68
N GLY A 183 -12.05 3.48 -5.91
CA GLY A 183 -12.82 3.54 -7.14
C GLY A 183 -13.12 4.97 -7.59
N ASP A 184 -13.54 5.85 -6.71
CA ASP A 184 -13.79 7.26 -7.05
C ASP A 184 -12.49 8.09 -7.08
N ASN A 185 -11.52 7.68 -6.26
CA ASN A 185 -10.23 8.36 -6.09
C ASN A 185 -9.06 7.37 -6.11
N ILE A 186 -7.92 7.86 -6.60
CA ILE A 186 -6.63 7.18 -6.57
C ILE A 186 -5.60 8.12 -5.95
N VAL A 187 -4.74 7.60 -5.07
CA VAL A 187 -3.61 8.33 -4.47
C VAL A 187 -2.39 7.43 -4.51
N PHE A 188 -1.26 7.99 -4.89
CA PHE A 188 0.03 7.33 -4.77
C PHE A 188 0.76 7.77 -3.51
N VAL A 189 1.49 6.85 -2.91
CA VAL A 189 2.32 7.09 -1.73
C VAL A 189 3.73 6.63 -2.04
N LYS A 190 4.72 7.44 -1.70
CA LYS A 190 6.15 7.10 -1.72
C LYS A 190 6.66 7.07 -0.30
N LEU A 191 7.39 6.03 0.04
CA LEU A 191 8.19 5.92 1.25
C LEU A 191 9.66 5.74 0.84
N ASP A 192 10.53 6.58 1.37
CA ASP A 192 11.98 6.51 1.19
C ASP A 192 12.67 6.69 2.55
N GLY A 193 13.33 5.63 3.01
CA GLY A 193 13.85 5.56 4.37
C GLY A 193 12.74 5.74 5.41
N LYS A 194 12.75 6.87 6.11
CA LYS A 194 11.73 7.22 7.12
C LYS A 194 10.85 8.40 6.71
N GLN A 195 11.02 8.90 5.51
CA GLN A 195 10.18 9.96 4.97
C GLN A 195 9.15 9.42 3.99
N TYR A 196 7.96 10.00 4.00
CA TYR A 196 6.91 9.66 3.04
C TYR A 196 6.27 10.92 2.46
N ALA A 197 5.71 10.77 1.27
CA ALA A 197 4.86 11.77 0.65
C ALA A 197 3.74 11.10 -0.14
N MET A 198 2.74 11.90 -0.50
CA MET A 198 1.59 11.47 -1.27
C MET A 198 1.43 12.35 -2.51
N SER A 199 0.89 11.76 -3.58
CA SER A 199 0.44 12.52 -4.75
C SER A 199 -0.77 13.38 -4.39
N GLN A 200 -1.20 14.24 -5.32
CA GLN A 200 -2.57 14.73 -5.29
C GLN A 200 -3.56 13.57 -5.41
N VAL A 201 -4.81 13.83 -5.05
CA VAL A 201 -5.92 12.90 -5.29
C VAL A 201 -6.28 12.96 -6.78
N LEU A 202 -6.22 11.83 -7.45
CA LEU A 202 -6.71 11.64 -8.81
C LEU A 202 -8.15 11.12 -8.73
N SER A 203 -9.08 11.75 -9.44
CA SER A 203 -10.51 11.41 -9.43
C SER A 203 -11.02 10.96 -10.80
N PRO A 204 -10.76 9.71 -11.21
CA PRO A 204 -11.21 9.18 -12.50
C PRO A 204 -12.72 9.25 -12.70
N LEU A 205 -13.49 9.29 -11.61
CA LEU A 205 -14.94 9.47 -11.66
C LEU A 205 -15.32 10.86 -12.22
N VAL A 206 -14.55 11.88 -11.91
CA VAL A 206 -14.81 13.27 -12.30
C VAL A 206 -14.20 13.59 -13.66
N ASP A 207 -12.94 13.19 -13.85
CA ASP A 207 -12.19 13.45 -15.08
C ASP A 207 -11.46 12.20 -15.55
N ARG A 208 -11.76 11.79 -16.80
CA ARG A 208 -11.06 10.67 -17.45
C ARG A 208 -9.55 10.90 -17.53
N GLY A 209 -9.10 12.14 -17.69
CA GLY A 209 -7.68 12.49 -17.74
C GLY A 209 -6.93 12.04 -16.48
N GLU A 210 -7.58 12.03 -15.35
CA GLU A 210 -7.01 11.58 -14.08
C GLU A 210 -6.69 10.06 -14.08
N LEU A 211 -7.43 9.25 -14.84
CA LEU A 211 -7.10 7.84 -15.06
C LEU A 211 -5.86 7.69 -15.95
N GLU A 212 -5.71 8.56 -16.95
CA GLU A 212 -4.52 8.62 -17.80
C GLU A 212 -3.28 8.98 -16.95
N VAL A 213 -3.40 9.96 -16.06
CA VAL A 213 -2.33 10.33 -15.11
C VAL A 213 -1.98 9.16 -14.20
N ALA A 214 -2.98 8.43 -13.65
CA ALA A 214 -2.71 7.25 -12.81
C ALA A 214 -1.90 6.19 -13.57
N TRP A 215 -2.22 5.93 -14.83
CA TRP A 215 -1.44 5.04 -15.69
C TRP A 215 0.00 5.55 -15.89
N GLN A 216 0.17 6.86 -16.17
CA GLN A 216 1.48 7.47 -16.36
C GLN A 216 2.36 7.35 -15.11
N VAL A 217 1.78 7.57 -13.93
CA VAL A 217 2.48 7.39 -12.64
C VAL A 217 2.93 5.95 -12.47
N LEU A 218 2.06 4.96 -12.70
CA LEU A 218 2.41 3.55 -12.65
C LEU A 218 3.58 3.24 -13.59
N ARG A 219 3.52 3.73 -14.83
CA ARG A 219 4.60 3.56 -15.80
C ARG A 219 5.90 4.23 -15.36
N LYS A 220 5.82 5.42 -14.79
CA LYS A 220 6.99 6.18 -14.32
C LYS A 220 7.71 5.46 -13.18
N ILE A 221 7.00 5.05 -12.13
CA ILE A 221 7.61 4.36 -10.98
C ILE A 221 8.17 2.98 -11.34
N THR A 222 7.64 2.35 -12.38
CA THR A 222 8.11 1.03 -12.82
C THR A 222 9.25 1.07 -13.84
N HIS A 223 9.51 2.22 -14.49
CA HIS A 223 10.56 2.38 -15.49
C HIS A 223 11.81 3.09 -14.99
N ASN A 224 11.72 3.87 -13.92
CA ASN A 224 12.86 4.62 -13.36
C ASN A 224 13.94 3.73 -12.71
N GLU A 225 13.84 2.42 -12.79
CA GLU A 225 14.79 1.45 -12.25
C GLU A 225 15.61 0.70 -13.34
N ILE A 226 15.72 1.27 -14.53
CA ILE A 226 16.62 0.74 -15.58
C ILE A 226 17.93 1.52 -15.60
#